data_5b5e6ca1d4c72f723d925056b520800f
#
_entry.id   5b5e6ca1d4c72f723d925056b520800f
#
_cell.length_a   1.000
_cell.length_b   1.000
_cell.length_c   1.000
_cell.angle_alpha   90.00
_cell.angle_beta   90.00
_cell.angle_gamma   90.00
#
_symmetry.space_group_name_H-M   'P 1'
#
loop_
_entity.id
_entity.type
_entity.pdbx_description
1 polymer ?
#
loop_
_entity_poly.entity_id
_entity_poly.type
_entity_poly.pdbx_seq_one_letter_code
_entity_poly.pdbx_strand_id
1 'polypeptide(L)'
;MKKLLVFVFILALLGSCSKKGCNDPLAKNYDSSVKKDDGTCLYSILGDWELQTYILNGDDLTTTFSDYIVHLYSDSSYLAEYLMLGDSIYINTRGTFTLNDSHTELSYENTEINYNDGNGWNPAIVTYTYSVNALTYETLNMSLISTDVPNVSSVEVIMSKI
;
A
#
# COMPACT_ATOMS: atom_id res chain seq x y z
N MET A 1 57.54 1.92 19.96
CA MET A 1 56.40 1.00 20.16
C MET A 1 55.11 1.71 20.57
N LYS A 2 55.13 2.63 21.57
CA LYS A 2 53.90 3.36 22.00
C LYS A 2 53.25 4.20 20.89
N LYS A 3 54.04 4.85 20.01
CA LYS A 3 53.49 5.67 18.89
C LYS A 3 52.84 4.83 17.78
N LEU A 4 53.32 3.60 17.55
CA LEU A 4 52.74 2.68 16.55
C LEU A 4 51.39 2.12 17.04
N LEU A 5 51.25 1.81 18.33
CA LEU A 5 50.03 1.36 18.95
C LEU A 5 48.90 2.40 18.87
N VAL A 6 49.22 3.69 19.08
CA VAL A 6 48.24 4.79 18.96
C VAL A 6 47.77 4.95 17.52
N PHE A 7 48.65 4.79 16.53
CA PHE A 7 48.30 4.90 15.11
C PHE A 7 47.36 3.76 14.64
N VAL A 8 47.61 2.53 15.13
CA VAL A 8 46.71 1.37 14.86
C VAL A 8 45.35 1.54 15.51
N PHE A 9 45.27 2.15 16.71
CA PHE A 9 43.99 2.41 17.39
C PHE A 9 43.15 3.49 16.70
N ILE A 10 43.79 4.52 16.13
CA ILE A 10 43.08 5.58 15.36
C ILE A 10 42.55 5.02 14.04
N LEU A 11 43.24 4.13 13.34
CA LEU A 11 42.75 3.47 12.13
C LEU A 11 41.55 2.56 12.40
N ALA A 12 41.47 1.92 13.57
CA ALA A 12 40.33 1.08 13.95
C ALA A 12 39.04 1.87 14.22
N LEU A 13 39.13 3.17 14.55
CA LEU A 13 37.98 4.03 14.80
C LEU A 13 37.33 4.60 13.49
N LEU A 14 38.03 4.52 12.36
CA LEU A 14 37.54 5.05 11.09
C LEU A 14 36.64 4.05 10.32
N GLY A 15 36.53 2.81 10.79
CA GLY A 15 35.82 1.74 10.10
C GLY A 15 34.34 1.55 10.48
N SER A 16 33.79 2.36 11.43
CA SER A 16 32.48 2.08 12.03
C SER A 16 31.31 2.89 11.46
N CYS A 17 31.45 3.52 10.29
CA CYS A 17 30.28 4.14 9.65
C CYS A 17 29.56 3.10 8.78
N SER A 18 28.57 2.40 9.37
CA SER A 18 27.72 1.51 8.57
C SER A 18 26.83 2.35 7.66
N LYS A 19 26.88 2.10 6.34
CA LYS A 19 25.99 2.71 5.37
C LYS A 19 24.54 2.37 5.76
N LYS A 20 23.70 3.40 5.84
CA LYS A 20 22.26 3.28 6.05
C LYS A 20 21.53 3.40 4.72
N GLY A 21 20.33 2.86 4.63
CA GLY A 21 19.47 2.84 3.45
C GLY A 21 18.57 1.61 3.45
N CYS A 22 18.04 1.25 2.30
CA CYS A 22 17.23 0.04 2.14
C CYS A 22 18.12 -1.20 1.92
N ASN A 23 17.99 -2.20 2.78
CA ASN A 23 18.70 -3.48 2.68
C ASN A 23 17.77 -4.68 2.42
N ASP A 24 16.50 -4.43 2.09
CA ASP A 24 15.56 -5.47 1.70
C ASP A 24 15.67 -5.77 0.20
N PRO A 25 16.06 -7.02 -0.20
CA PRO A 25 16.17 -7.42 -1.61
C PRO A 25 14.87 -7.30 -2.42
N LEU A 26 13.70 -7.23 -1.78
CA LEU A 26 12.40 -7.11 -2.42
C LEU A 26 12.02 -5.66 -2.72
N ALA A 27 12.74 -4.69 -2.17
CA ALA A 27 12.50 -3.28 -2.40
C ALA A 27 13.11 -2.80 -3.73
N LYS A 28 12.44 -1.83 -4.38
CA LYS A 28 12.91 -1.22 -5.64
C LYS A 28 14.25 -0.49 -5.51
N ASN A 29 14.52 0.08 -4.32
CA ASN A 29 15.74 0.83 -3.99
C ASN A 29 16.71 0.04 -3.13
N TYR A 30 16.68 -1.30 -3.24
CA TYR A 30 17.62 -2.19 -2.57
C TYR A 30 19.08 -1.85 -2.90
N ASP A 31 19.92 -1.81 -1.86
CA ASP A 31 21.35 -1.63 -1.98
C ASP A 31 22.07 -2.66 -1.09
N SER A 32 22.70 -3.64 -1.74
CA SER A 32 23.42 -4.74 -1.05
C SER A 32 24.60 -4.27 -0.19
N SER A 33 25.08 -3.03 -0.36
CA SER A 33 26.15 -2.44 0.45
C SER A 33 25.65 -1.85 1.77
N VAL A 34 24.33 -1.68 1.92
CA VAL A 34 23.68 -1.20 3.13
C VAL A 34 23.66 -2.30 4.19
N LYS A 35 24.09 -1.97 5.40
CA LYS A 35 24.13 -2.90 6.53
C LYS A 35 23.08 -2.61 7.60
N LYS A 36 22.46 -1.42 7.54
CA LYS A 36 21.43 -1.02 8.48
C LYS A 36 20.28 -0.37 7.70
N ASP A 37 19.10 -0.98 7.78
CA ASP A 37 17.88 -0.40 7.29
C ASP A 37 17.57 0.90 8.05
N ASP A 38 17.19 1.93 7.32
CA ASP A 38 16.78 3.22 7.85
C ASP A 38 15.30 3.54 7.57
N GLY A 39 14.53 2.55 7.09
CA GLY A 39 13.12 2.69 6.80
C GLY A 39 12.81 3.34 5.45
N THR A 40 13.80 3.48 4.56
CA THR A 40 13.63 4.11 3.25
C THR A 40 13.33 3.13 2.12
N CYS A 41 12.98 1.88 2.43
CA CYS A 41 12.65 0.87 1.42
C CYS A 41 11.37 1.26 0.67
N LEU A 42 11.43 1.23 -0.67
CA LEU A 42 10.32 1.50 -1.56
C LEU A 42 9.86 0.21 -2.23
N TYR A 43 8.60 -0.15 -2.04
CA TYR A 43 8.02 -1.37 -2.60
C TYR A 43 7.08 -1.07 -3.76
N SER A 44 6.83 -2.07 -4.61
CA SER A 44 5.83 -1.97 -5.66
C SER A 44 4.45 -2.15 -5.08
N ILE A 45 3.53 -1.21 -5.38
CA ILE A 45 2.12 -1.39 -5.07
C ILE A 45 1.41 -2.30 -6.09
N LEU A 46 2.03 -2.51 -7.27
CA LEU A 46 1.42 -3.31 -8.34
C LEU A 46 1.21 -4.77 -7.95
N GLY A 47 0.12 -5.35 -8.41
CA GLY A 47 -0.27 -6.74 -8.19
C GLY A 47 -1.64 -6.87 -7.52
N ASP A 48 -1.90 -8.03 -6.97
CA ASP A 48 -3.19 -8.39 -6.40
C ASP A 48 -3.13 -8.31 -4.88
N TRP A 49 -4.15 -7.67 -4.30
CA TRP A 49 -4.23 -7.37 -2.87
C TRP A 49 -5.57 -7.84 -2.31
N GLU A 50 -5.53 -8.69 -1.29
CA GLU A 50 -6.70 -9.21 -0.59
C GLU A 50 -6.97 -8.42 0.70
N LEU A 51 -8.23 -8.07 0.94
CA LEU A 51 -8.65 -7.34 2.14
C LEU A 51 -8.45 -8.18 3.40
N GLN A 52 -7.81 -7.58 4.41
CA GLN A 52 -7.63 -8.16 5.73
C GLN A 52 -8.42 -7.41 6.81
N THR A 53 -8.57 -6.10 6.65
CA THR A 53 -9.31 -5.25 7.58
C THR A 53 -9.96 -4.09 6.83
N TYR A 54 -11.22 -3.80 7.16
CA TYR A 54 -11.96 -2.65 6.67
C TYR A 54 -12.76 -2.01 7.80
N ILE A 55 -12.35 -0.82 8.24
CA ILE A 55 -13.02 -0.04 9.28
C ILE A 55 -13.60 1.20 8.64
N LEU A 56 -14.91 1.40 8.75
CA LEU A 56 -15.63 2.56 8.22
C LEU A 56 -16.25 3.35 9.37
N ASN A 57 -15.88 4.62 9.51
CA ASN A 57 -16.37 5.52 10.56
C ASN A 57 -16.25 4.94 12.00
N GLY A 58 -15.24 4.08 12.22
CA GLY A 58 -14.97 3.41 13.48
C GLY A 58 -15.62 2.03 13.64
N ASP A 59 -16.50 1.63 12.72
CA ASP A 59 -17.14 0.30 12.72
C ASP A 59 -16.32 -0.69 11.89
N ASP A 60 -16.02 -1.87 12.46
CA ASP A 60 -15.36 -2.96 11.76
C ASP A 60 -16.35 -3.67 10.83
N LEU A 61 -16.21 -3.45 9.54
CA LEU A 61 -17.01 -4.05 8.46
C LEU A 61 -16.25 -5.13 7.69
N THR A 62 -15.11 -5.59 8.18
CA THR A 62 -14.26 -6.58 7.49
C THR A 62 -15.05 -7.83 7.09
N THR A 63 -15.88 -8.36 8.01
CA THR A 63 -16.70 -9.55 7.76
C THR A 63 -17.92 -9.30 6.89
N THR A 64 -18.18 -8.08 6.47
CA THR A 64 -19.28 -7.75 5.52
C THR A 64 -18.91 -8.15 4.10
N PHE A 65 -17.62 -8.24 3.83
CA PHE A 65 -17.09 -8.60 2.52
C PHE A 65 -16.52 -10.02 2.54
N SER A 66 -16.67 -10.72 1.41
CA SER A 66 -15.86 -11.89 1.10
C SER A 66 -15.23 -11.69 -0.28
N ASP A 67 -14.10 -12.36 -0.49
CA ASP A 67 -13.36 -12.31 -1.77
C ASP A 67 -13.05 -10.87 -2.25
N TYR A 68 -12.76 -9.95 -1.31
CA TYR A 68 -12.42 -8.57 -1.66
C TYR A 68 -10.97 -8.53 -2.14
N ILE A 69 -10.79 -8.41 -3.45
CA ILE A 69 -9.49 -8.35 -4.11
C ILE A 69 -9.39 -7.05 -4.92
N VAL A 70 -8.25 -6.40 -4.82
CA VAL A 70 -7.88 -5.23 -5.63
C VAL A 70 -6.70 -5.57 -6.51
N HIS A 71 -6.89 -5.45 -7.81
CA HIS A 71 -5.86 -5.63 -8.83
C HIS A 71 -5.32 -4.27 -9.25
N LEU A 72 -4.02 -4.02 -9.05
CA LEU A 72 -3.34 -2.78 -9.42
C LEU A 72 -2.40 -3.04 -10.60
N TYR A 73 -2.71 -2.44 -11.75
CA TYR A 73 -2.00 -2.68 -13.01
C TYR A 73 -0.93 -1.63 -13.31
N SER A 74 0.03 -1.98 -14.17
CA SER A 74 1.17 -1.12 -14.52
C SER A 74 0.82 0.09 -15.38
N ASP A 75 -0.37 0.11 -15.96
CA ASP A 75 -0.93 1.24 -16.72
C ASP A 75 -1.70 2.23 -15.84
N SER A 76 -1.59 2.10 -14.50
CA SER A 76 -2.31 2.88 -13.51
C SER A 76 -3.83 2.64 -13.48
N SER A 77 -4.32 1.61 -14.13
CA SER A 77 -5.70 1.15 -13.94
C SER A 77 -5.80 0.21 -12.74
N TYR A 78 -7.00 0.10 -12.19
CA TYR A 78 -7.32 -0.90 -11.17
C TYR A 78 -8.68 -1.55 -11.42
N LEU A 79 -8.85 -2.74 -10.84
CA LEU A 79 -10.11 -3.46 -10.71
C LEU A 79 -10.24 -3.91 -9.24
N ALA A 80 -11.35 -3.61 -8.60
CA ALA A 80 -11.69 -4.19 -7.32
C ALA A 80 -12.93 -5.08 -7.46
N GLU A 81 -12.86 -6.28 -6.93
CA GLU A 81 -13.90 -7.29 -6.98
C GLU A 81 -14.22 -7.74 -5.56
N TYR A 82 -15.49 -7.75 -5.19
CA TYR A 82 -15.90 -8.18 -3.85
C TYR A 82 -17.35 -8.67 -3.80
N LEU A 83 -17.62 -9.57 -2.86
CA LEU A 83 -18.95 -10.03 -2.53
C LEU A 83 -19.40 -9.37 -1.21
N MET A 84 -20.54 -8.68 -1.23
CA MET A 84 -21.22 -8.22 -0.03
C MET A 84 -22.12 -9.34 0.52
N LEU A 85 -21.74 -9.90 1.68
CA LEU A 85 -22.40 -11.09 2.23
C LEU A 85 -23.86 -10.88 2.63
N GLY A 86 -24.21 -9.68 3.11
CA GLY A 86 -25.59 -9.36 3.52
C GLY A 86 -26.60 -9.47 2.39
N ASP A 87 -26.26 -9.00 1.20
CA ASP A 87 -27.13 -8.94 0.03
C ASP A 87 -26.78 -10.04 -0.99
N SER A 88 -25.69 -10.76 -0.81
CA SER A 88 -25.12 -11.74 -1.76
C SER A 88 -24.88 -11.15 -3.14
N ILE A 89 -24.45 -9.88 -3.18
CA ILE A 89 -24.21 -9.14 -4.43
C ILE A 89 -22.71 -9.09 -4.70
N TYR A 90 -22.31 -9.58 -5.87
CA TYR A 90 -20.98 -9.35 -6.42
C TYR A 90 -20.90 -7.94 -7.01
N ILE A 91 -19.91 -7.19 -6.58
CA ILE A 91 -19.66 -5.82 -7.05
C ILE A 91 -18.25 -5.77 -7.60
N ASN A 92 -18.12 -5.19 -8.79
CA ASN A 92 -16.84 -4.88 -9.38
C ASN A 92 -16.77 -3.37 -9.60
N THR A 93 -15.67 -2.75 -9.21
CA THR A 93 -15.36 -1.35 -9.50
C THR A 93 -14.06 -1.25 -10.25
N ARG A 94 -13.97 -0.31 -11.18
CA ARG A 94 -12.75 -0.04 -11.92
C ARG A 94 -12.51 1.45 -12.12
N GLY A 95 -11.26 1.79 -12.38
CA GLY A 95 -10.85 3.16 -12.58
C GLY A 95 -9.35 3.29 -12.67
N THR A 96 -8.83 4.41 -12.19
CA THR A 96 -7.39 4.67 -12.16
C THR A 96 -6.91 4.89 -10.73
N PHE A 97 -5.62 4.69 -10.51
CA PHE A 97 -4.98 5.03 -9.25
C PHE A 97 -3.67 5.80 -9.48
N THR A 98 -3.29 6.58 -8.50
CA THR A 98 -1.98 7.25 -8.44
C THR A 98 -1.35 7.06 -7.08
N LEU A 99 -0.07 6.69 -7.06
CA LEU A 99 0.76 6.66 -5.85
C LEU A 99 1.82 7.75 -6.01
N ASN A 100 1.94 8.64 -5.02
CA ASN A 100 2.94 9.69 -5.07
C ASN A 100 4.38 9.13 -5.00
N ASP A 101 5.38 9.90 -5.42
CA ASP A 101 6.78 9.46 -5.49
C ASP A 101 7.36 9.04 -4.13
N SER A 102 6.86 9.59 -3.04
CA SER A 102 7.25 9.24 -1.67
C SER A 102 6.56 8.00 -1.12
N HIS A 103 5.60 7.42 -1.85
CA HIS A 103 4.77 6.29 -1.44
C HIS A 103 3.97 6.53 -0.14
N THR A 104 3.60 7.78 0.12
CA THR A 104 2.86 8.18 1.33
C THR A 104 1.39 8.49 1.07
N GLU A 105 0.99 8.64 -0.20
CA GLU A 105 -0.37 8.97 -0.60
C GLU A 105 -0.79 8.18 -1.82
N LEU A 106 -1.95 7.54 -1.73
CA LEU A 106 -2.57 6.73 -2.77
C LEU A 106 -3.97 7.27 -3.04
N SER A 107 -4.23 7.66 -4.29
CA SER A 107 -5.53 8.10 -4.75
C SER A 107 -6.14 7.12 -5.73
N TYR A 108 -7.42 6.83 -5.56
CA TYR A 108 -8.25 6.07 -6.49
C TYR A 108 -9.33 6.97 -7.07
N GLU A 109 -9.55 6.88 -8.37
CA GLU A 109 -10.70 7.45 -9.04
C GLU A 109 -11.50 6.30 -9.67
N ASN A 110 -12.65 5.95 -9.06
CA ASN A 110 -13.60 5.04 -9.66
C ASN A 110 -14.21 5.71 -10.87
N THR A 111 -14.32 5.00 -11.97
CA THR A 111 -15.00 5.49 -13.17
C THR A 111 -16.26 4.72 -13.46
N GLU A 112 -16.31 3.46 -13.07
CA GLU A 112 -17.42 2.57 -13.36
C GLU A 112 -17.62 1.50 -12.29
N ILE A 113 -18.87 1.08 -12.12
CA ILE A 113 -19.31 0.00 -11.22
C ILE A 113 -20.17 -1.02 -11.99
N ASN A 114 -20.04 -2.30 -11.63
CA ASN A 114 -20.87 -3.39 -12.15
C ASN A 114 -21.39 -4.21 -10.96
N TYR A 115 -22.71 -4.33 -10.85
CA TYR A 115 -23.38 -5.13 -9.81
C TYR A 115 -23.59 -6.59 -10.21
N ASN A 116 -23.08 -7.02 -11.37
CA ASN A 116 -23.26 -8.36 -11.94
C ASN A 116 -24.75 -8.78 -12.09
N ASP A 117 -25.62 -7.81 -12.27
CA ASP A 117 -27.08 -7.93 -12.44
C ASP A 117 -27.49 -8.11 -13.90
N GLY A 118 -26.54 -8.21 -14.82
CA GLY A 118 -26.76 -8.33 -16.26
C GLY A 118 -26.78 -7.00 -17.01
N ASN A 119 -26.76 -5.86 -16.32
CA ASN A 119 -26.79 -4.52 -16.93
C ASN A 119 -25.39 -4.01 -17.35
N GLY A 120 -24.32 -4.74 -16.93
CA GLY A 120 -22.94 -4.40 -17.26
C GLY A 120 -22.38 -3.25 -16.42
N TRP A 121 -21.44 -2.49 -16.99
CA TRP A 121 -20.77 -1.39 -16.31
C TRP A 121 -21.60 -0.10 -16.37
N ASN A 122 -21.74 0.54 -15.21
CA ASN A 122 -22.44 1.81 -15.05
C ASN A 122 -21.45 2.89 -14.59
N PRO A 123 -21.57 4.14 -15.06
CA PRO A 123 -20.75 5.24 -14.57
C PRO A 123 -20.90 5.42 -13.05
N ALA A 124 -19.78 5.52 -12.34
CA ALA A 124 -19.74 5.74 -10.90
C ALA A 124 -18.45 6.50 -10.54
N ILE A 125 -18.48 7.82 -10.71
CA ILE A 125 -17.29 8.66 -10.45
C ILE A 125 -17.24 8.94 -8.95
N VAL A 126 -16.25 8.37 -8.29
CA VAL A 126 -15.95 8.58 -6.86
C VAL A 126 -14.44 8.61 -6.67
N THR A 127 -13.97 9.58 -5.91
CA THR A 127 -12.56 9.72 -5.58
C THR A 127 -12.30 9.37 -4.12
N TYR A 128 -11.23 8.62 -3.88
CA TYR A 128 -10.69 8.33 -2.55
C TYR A 128 -9.22 8.68 -2.52
N THR A 129 -8.80 9.40 -1.51
CA THR A 129 -7.37 9.65 -1.25
C THR A 129 -7.02 9.12 0.13
N TYR A 130 -5.98 8.28 0.18
CA TYR A 130 -5.51 7.62 1.39
C TYR A 130 -4.08 8.04 1.74
N SER A 131 -3.81 8.20 3.03
CA SER A 131 -2.45 8.12 3.56
C SER A 131 -2.00 6.67 3.56
N VAL A 132 -0.83 6.40 3.00
CA VAL A 132 -0.19 5.08 3.07
C VAL A 132 0.61 5.02 4.37
N ASN A 133 0.06 4.33 5.37
CA ASN A 133 0.68 4.20 6.70
C ASN A 133 1.83 3.19 6.69
N ALA A 134 1.69 2.13 5.89
CA ALA A 134 2.75 1.16 5.62
C ALA A 134 2.54 0.52 4.24
N LEU A 135 3.62 0.42 3.48
CA LEU A 135 3.71 -0.37 2.26
C LEU A 135 4.96 -1.22 2.34
N THR A 136 4.77 -2.54 2.37
CA THR A 136 5.83 -3.55 2.31
C THR A 136 5.64 -4.43 1.07
N TYR A 137 6.46 -5.45 0.90
CA TYR A 137 6.24 -6.43 -0.16
C TYR A 137 4.92 -7.19 0.00
N GLU A 138 4.47 -7.42 1.25
CA GLU A 138 3.30 -8.26 1.56
C GLU A 138 2.10 -7.48 2.12
N THR A 139 2.28 -6.25 2.58
CA THR A 139 1.24 -5.51 3.31
C THR A 139 1.08 -4.10 2.77
N LEU A 140 -0.17 -3.70 2.57
CA LEU A 140 -0.60 -2.33 2.33
C LEU A 140 -1.55 -1.90 3.46
N ASN A 141 -1.16 -0.90 4.25
CA ASN A 141 -1.99 -0.29 5.30
C ASN A 141 -2.23 1.17 4.95
N MET A 142 -3.47 1.60 4.93
CA MET A 142 -3.85 2.95 4.55
C MET A 142 -5.05 3.47 5.34
N SER A 143 -5.08 4.79 5.50
CA SER A 143 -6.18 5.52 6.16
C SER A 143 -6.68 6.64 5.25
N LEU A 144 -8.00 6.82 5.18
CA LEU A 144 -8.62 7.83 4.34
C LEU A 144 -8.20 9.24 4.75
N ILE A 145 -7.79 10.03 3.76
CA ILE A 145 -7.56 11.48 3.89
C ILE A 145 -8.81 12.25 3.44
N SER A 146 -9.34 11.89 2.26
CA SER A 146 -10.49 12.57 1.67
C SER A 146 -11.24 11.66 0.69
N THR A 147 -12.54 11.92 0.56
CA THR A 147 -13.43 11.33 -0.45
C THR A 147 -14.57 12.29 -0.75
N ASP A 148 -15.19 12.13 -1.89
CA ASP A 148 -16.44 12.81 -2.28
C ASP A 148 -17.71 12.00 -1.93
N VAL A 149 -17.54 10.82 -1.30
CA VAL A 149 -18.67 10.03 -0.81
C VAL A 149 -19.30 10.69 0.42
N PRO A 150 -20.60 11.01 0.40
CA PRO A 150 -21.29 11.61 1.54
C PRO A 150 -21.26 10.70 2.79
N ASN A 151 -21.11 11.31 3.98
CA ASN A 151 -21.16 10.63 5.28
C ASN A 151 -20.01 9.63 5.54
N VAL A 152 -18.96 9.62 4.73
CA VAL A 152 -17.72 8.91 5.02
C VAL A 152 -16.75 9.89 5.65
N SER A 153 -16.35 9.65 6.90
CA SER A 153 -15.43 10.52 7.66
C SER A 153 -14.09 9.83 7.92
N SER A 154 -14.07 8.52 7.99
CA SER A 154 -12.83 7.75 8.15
C SER A 154 -12.96 6.37 7.51
N VAL A 155 -11.89 5.89 6.90
CA VAL A 155 -11.72 4.51 6.44
C VAL A 155 -10.32 4.07 6.79
N GLU A 156 -10.19 2.90 7.38
CA GLU A 156 -8.90 2.21 7.57
C GLU A 156 -8.95 0.89 6.82
N VAL A 157 -7.91 0.64 6.02
CA VAL A 157 -7.82 -0.57 5.18
C VAL A 157 -6.46 -1.21 5.38
N ILE A 158 -6.47 -2.52 5.63
CA ILE A 158 -5.27 -3.35 5.61
C ILE A 158 -5.49 -4.44 4.58
N MET A 159 -4.53 -4.59 3.68
CA MET A 159 -4.54 -5.60 2.62
C MET A 159 -3.24 -6.40 2.65
N SER A 160 -3.32 -7.68 2.30
CA SER A 160 -2.17 -8.54 2.05
C SER A 160 -2.02 -8.84 0.56
N LYS A 161 -0.80 -8.96 0.10
CA LYS A 161 -0.50 -9.35 -1.28
C LYS A 161 -0.72 -10.85 -1.45
N ILE A 162 -1.33 -11.24 -2.58
CA ILE A 162 -1.60 -12.63 -2.96
C ILE A 162 -0.92 -12.99 -4.28
#